data_762a6ad38cd890a625510c468a25173f
#
_entry.id   762a6ad38cd890a625510c468a25173f
#
_cell.length_a   1.000
_cell.length_b   1.000
_cell.length_c   1.000
_cell.angle_alpha   90.00
_cell.angle_beta   90.00
_cell.angle_gamma   90.00
#
_symmetry.space_group_name_H-M   'P 1'
#
loop_
_entity.id
_entity.type
_entity.pdbx_description
1 polymer ?
#
loop_
_entity_poly.entity_id
_entity_poly.type
_entity_poly.pdbx_seq_one_letter_code
_entity_poly.pdbx_strand_id
1 'polypeptide(L)'
;KIGRSTAFRYHDYFADEFGRRGIAYFSYSTRYTVSDTTPPYFDKVDKEKFQHYTPSEKVSDLEDIIAYLRTDKRLVSAKFILMGWSEGAIIASLVAERKHVAIDALFLAGTPSDDVYTTILWQHSGASSMINYRKFFDTNNDGIIQRSEYANADPRAITRFGGKKFEELDMNRDSVLTTEDFRLMLQPRVQAILGAVERRDDEWIWNSFFRIGTQWIDEHRALEPNKTRILKLELPVFLFHGVADANCPVEGVLEMHRRAQEMKKQNLHVFTFPAHDHSLEFISWVVRQSMPDGLKTLFDQADKF
;
A
#
# COMPACT_ATOMS: atom_id res chain seq x y z
N LYS A 1 -2.44 -13.54 -17.29
CA LYS A 1 -0.98 -13.86 -17.23
C LYS A 1 -0.15 -12.60 -16.96
N ILE A 2 -0.73 -11.66 -16.22
CA ILE A 2 -0.05 -10.43 -15.82
C ILE A 2 1.06 -10.82 -14.85
N GLY A 3 2.24 -10.24 -15.00
CA GLY A 3 3.42 -10.56 -14.19
C GLY A 3 4.22 -11.77 -14.67
N ARG A 4 3.80 -12.44 -15.77
CA ARG A 4 4.58 -13.49 -16.44
C ARG A 4 5.07 -13.09 -17.83
N SER A 5 4.72 -11.89 -18.28
CA SER A 5 5.19 -11.35 -19.54
C SER A 5 6.47 -10.54 -19.30
N THR A 6 7.53 -10.85 -20.00
CA THR A 6 8.77 -10.06 -20.01
C THR A 6 8.55 -8.62 -20.52
N ALA A 7 7.42 -8.37 -21.17
CA ALA A 7 7.01 -7.06 -21.67
C ALA A 7 6.21 -6.23 -20.64
N PHE A 8 5.81 -6.81 -19.48
CA PHE A 8 5.04 -6.09 -18.50
C PHE A 8 5.96 -5.27 -17.58
N ARG A 9 5.87 -3.94 -17.70
CA ARG A 9 6.58 -3.00 -16.85
C ARG A 9 5.56 -2.10 -16.16
N TYR A 10 5.39 -2.30 -14.86
CA TYR A 10 4.43 -1.56 -14.04
C TYR A 10 4.55 -0.04 -14.21
N HIS A 11 5.78 0.47 -14.12
CA HIS A 11 6.04 1.91 -14.20
C HIS A 11 5.88 2.50 -15.60
N ASP A 12 5.93 1.69 -16.68
CA ASP A 12 5.74 2.18 -18.03
C ASP A 12 4.32 2.75 -18.23
N TYR A 13 3.30 2.15 -17.59
CA TYR A 13 1.93 2.67 -17.64
C TYR A 13 1.81 4.07 -17.03
N PHE A 14 2.49 4.29 -15.91
CA PHE A 14 2.52 5.61 -15.27
C PHE A 14 3.34 6.60 -16.10
N ALA A 15 4.50 6.19 -16.61
CA ALA A 15 5.35 7.04 -17.45
C ALA A 15 4.62 7.48 -18.73
N ASP A 16 3.92 6.56 -19.39
CA ASP A 16 3.15 6.87 -20.59
C ASP A 16 2.00 7.84 -20.30
N GLU A 17 1.28 7.63 -19.20
CA GLU A 17 0.13 8.44 -18.86
C GLU A 17 0.51 9.84 -18.38
N PHE A 18 1.56 9.97 -17.56
CA PHE A 18 2.12 11.27 -17.20
C PHE A 18 2.74 11.97 -18.40
N GLY A 19 3.44 11.23 -19.26
CA GLY A 19 4.04 11.78 -20.49
C GLY A 19 3.01 12.38 -21.45
N ARG A 20 1.81 11.76 -21.59
CA ARG A 20 0.71 12.32 -22.39
C ARG A 20 0.20 13.67 -21.85
N ARG A 21 0.40 13.94 -20.57
CA ARG A 21 0.07 15.20 -19.88
C ARG A 21 1.23 16.18 -19.81
N GLY A 22 2.37 15.88 -20.46
CA GLY A 22 3.55 16.73 -20.40
C GLY A 22 4.29 16.71 -19.07
N ILE A 23 4.02 15.72 -18.23
CA ILE A 23 4.64 15.55 -16.91
C ILE A 23 5.76 14.52 -17.03
N ALA A 24 6.97 14.89 -16.61
CA ALA A 24 8.10 13.97 -16.52
C ALA A 24 7.87 12.99 -15.35
N TYR A 25 8.04 11.70 -15.61
CA TYR A 25 7.94 10.66 -14.60
C TYR A 25 9.31 10.04 -14.32
N PHE A 26 9.63 9.89 -13.05
CA PHE A 26 10.84 9.24 -12.59
C PHE A 26 10.51 8.16 -11.57
N SER A 27 11.09 6.97 -11.73
CA SER A 27 11.02 5.89 -10.76
C SER A 27 12.41 5.29 -10.56
N TYR A 28 12.64 4.69 -9.41
CA TYR A 28 13.92 4.06 -9.07
C TYR A 28 13.70 2.69 -8.43
N SER A 29 14.71 1.84 -8.53
CA SER A 29 14.75 0.58 -7.78
C SER A 29 15.40 0.81 -6.43
N THR A 30 14.84 0.18 -5.40
CA THR A 30 15.41 0.24 -4.05
C THR A 30 16.82 -0.36 -4.02
N ARG A 31 17.66 0.13 -3.10
CA ARG A 31 19.00 -0.45 -2.89
C ARG A 31 18.92 -1.95 -2.66
N TYR A 32 20.01 -2.62 -3.03
CA TYR A 32 20.23 -4.05 -2.79
C TYR A 32 19.23 -4.96 -3.52
N THR A 33 18.44 -4.40 -4.44
CA THR A 33 17.56 -5.16 -5.32
C THR A 33 18.01 -5.00 -6.76
N VAL A 34 17.98 -6.08 -7.52
CA VAL A 34 18.21 -6.04 -8.96
C VAL A 34 16.89 -6.37 -9.63
N SER A 35 16.35 -5.39 -10.37
CA SER A 35 15.20 -5.63 -11.22
C SER A 35 15.58 -6.59 -12.34
N ASP A 36 15.07 -7.82 -12.31
CA ASP A 36 15.24 -8.76 -13.41
C ASP A 36 14.01 -8.66 -14.34
N THR A 37 14.25 -8.85 -15.62
CA THR A 37 13.20 -8.96 -16.65
C THR A 37 12.56 -10.33 -16.69
N THR A 38 13.11 -11.30 -15.94
CA THR A 38 12.60 -12.67 -15.84
C THR A 38 12.01 -12.96 -14.45
N PRO A 39 10.88 -13.68 -14.39
CA PRO A 39 10.32 -14.11 -13.10
C PRO A 39 11.25 -15.11 -12.38
N PRO A 40 11.21 -15.08 -11.06
CA PRO A 40 10.55 -14.12 -10.18
C PRO A 40 11.32 -12.82 -10.08
N TYR A 41 10.65 -11.72 -10.40
CA TYR A 41 11.23 -10.37 -10.57
C TYR A 41 11.99 -9.81 -9.35
N PHE A 42 11.95 -10.47 -8.20
CA PHE A 42 12.54 -10.03 -6.94
C PHE A 42 13.61 -10.98 -6.39
N ASP A 43 14.10 -11.94 -7.19
CA ASP A 43 14.99 -12.98 -6.67
C ASP A 43 16.43 -12.52 -6.43
N LYS A 44 16.82 -11.41 -7.02
CA LYS A 44 18.17 -10.89 -6.83
C LYS A 44 18.17 -9.77 -5.79
N VAL A 45 18.00 -10.17 -4.55
CA VAL A 45 18.11 -9.30 -3.39
C VAL A 45 19.35 -9.69 -2.60
N ASP A 46 20.22 -8.74 -2.33
CA ASP A 46 21.31 -8.91 -1.37
C ASP A 46 20.67 -8.93 0.03
N LYS A 47 20.40 -10.14 0.54
CA LYS A 47 19.66 -10.37 1.79
C LYS A 47 20.31 -9.65 2.97
N GLU A 48 21.63 -9.81 3.13
CA GLU A 48 22.36 -9.24 4.28
C GLU A 48 22.21 -7.73 4.36
N LYS A 49 22.36 -7.06 3.23
CA LYS A 49 22.23 -5.60 3.18
C LYS A 49 20.77 -5.15 3.25
N PHE A 50 19.87 -5.83 2.54
CA PHE A 50 18.47 -5.44 2.47
C PHE A 50 17.73 -5.59 3.80
N GLN A 51 18.13 -6.53 4.67
CA GLN A 51 17.58 -6.67 6.02
C GLN A 51 17.82 -5.43 6.90
N HIS A 52 18.84 -4.63 6.57
CA HIS A 52 19.18 -3.39 7.25
C HIS A 52 18.66 -2.14 6.51
N TYR A 53 17.97 -2.30 5.39
CA TYR A 53 17.45 -1.19 4.60
C TYR A 53 16.18 -0.63 5.23
N THR A 54 16.39 0.33 6.12
CA THR A 54 15.38 0.93 7.01
C THR A 54 14.65 2.11 6.37
N PRO A 55 13.54 2.59 6.96
CA PRO A 55 12.88 3.84 6.55
C PRO A 55 13.83 5.03 6.43
N SER A 56 14.75 5.21 7.39
CA SER A 56 15.70 6.33 7.34
C SER A 56 16.64 6.28 6.14
N GLU A 57 17.12 5.08 5.77
CA GLU A 57 17.92 4.92 4.57
C GLU A 57 17.13 5.18 3.30
N LYS A 58 15.86 4.71 3.23
CA LYS A 58 14.95 4.98 2.11
C LYS A 58 14.68 6.47 1.93
N VAL A 59 14.52 7.20 3.05
CA VAL A 59 14.35 8.65 3.03
C VAL A 59 15.62 9.33 2.52
N SER A 60 16.81 8.95 3.03
CA SER A 60 18.08 9.50 2.58
C SER A 60 18.33 9.27 1.09
N ASP A 61 18.04 8.05 0.59
CA ASP A 61 18.14 7.75 -0.84
C ASP A 61 17.26 8.67 -1.68
N LEU A 62 16.02 8.90 -1.23
CA LEU A 62 15.08 9.72 -1.97
C LEU A 62 15.47 11.19 -1.93
N GLU A 63 15.99 11.68 -0.78
CA GLU A 63 16.55 13.03 -0.66
C GLU A 63 17.74 13.23 -1.62
N ASP A 64 18.66 12.27 -1.69
CA ASP A 64 19.82 12.30 -2.61
C ASP A 64 19.38 12.29 -4.08
N ILE A 65 18.40 11.46 -4.42
CA ILE A 65 17.83 11.42 -5.78
C ILE A 65 17.20 12.77 -6.15
N ILE A 66 16.39 13.34 -5.27
CA ILE A 66 15.74 14.64 -5.53
C ILE A 66 16.79 15.74 -5.68
N ALA A 67 17.80 15.76 -4.78
CA ALA A 67 18.90 16.70 -4.86
C ALA A 67 19.66 16.58 -6.19
N TYR A 68 19.94 15.34 -6.63
CA TYR A 68 20.58 15.10 -7.91
C TYR A 68 19.71 15.56 -9.10
N LEU A 69 18.43 15.23 -9.11
CA LEU A 69 17.51 15.66 -10.19
C LEU A 69 17.41 17.19 -10.27
N ARG A 70 17.48 17.90 -9.14
CA ARG A 70 17.49 19.36 -9.10
C ARG A 70 18.75 19.99 -9.74
N THR A 71 19.83 19.23 -9.96
CA THR A 71 21.02 19.71 -10.69
C THR A 71 20.81 19.75 -12.21
N ASP A 72 19.80 19.04 -12.74
CA ASP A 72 19.51 19.06 -14.17
C ASP A 72 18.90 20.38 -14.60
N LYS A 73 19.57 21.09 -15.51
CA LYS A 73 19.15 22.41 -16.01
C LYS A 73 17.73 22.43 -16.59
N ARG A 74 17.24 21.29 -17.08
CA ARG A 74 15.87 21.13 -17.62
C ARG A 74 14.82 21.15 -16.53
N LEU A 75 15.19 20.85 -15.29
CA LEU A 75 14.31 20.69 -14.14
C LEU A 75 14.39 21.83 -13.12
N VAL A 76 15.24 22.82 -13.32
CA VAL A 76 15.47 23.92 -12.37
C VAL A 76 14.19 24.65 -11.98
N SER A 77 13.27 24.87 -12.93
CA SER A 77 11.97 25.51 -12.68
C SER A 77 10.80 24.54 -12.57
N ALA A 78 11.06 23.23 -12.62
CA ALA A 78 10.01 22.23 -12.53
C ALA A 78 9.46 22.12 -11.11
N LYS A 79 8.16 21.91 -10.99
CA LYS A 79 7.53 21.46 -9.75
C LYS A 79 7.85 19.97 -9.55
N PHE A 80 8.16 19.61 -8.30
CA PHE A 80 8.43 18.23 -7.92
C PHE A 80 7.28 17.69 -7.07
N ILE A 81 6.52 16.78 -7.66
CA ILE A 81 5.50 16.01 -6.94
C ILE A 81 6.14 14.70 -6.50
N LEU A 82 6.14 14.43 -5.22
CA LEU A 82 6.61 13.16 -4.69
C LEU A 82 5.44 12.20 -4.54
N MET A 83 5.46 11.13 -5.33
CA MET A 83 4.42 10.11 -5.30
C MET A 83 4.84 8.93 -4.43
N GLY A 84 4.04 8.60 -3.41
CA GLY A 84 4.25 7.47 -2.52
C GLY A 84 3.06 6.50 -2.52
N TRP A 85 3.36 5.19 -2.57
CA TRP A 85 2.35 4.15 -2.50
C TRP A 85 2.64 3.21 -1.33
N SER A 86 1.63 2.89 -0.51
CA SER A 86 1.80 2.02 0.66
C SER A 86 2.92 2.52 1.60
N GLU A 87 3.94 1.73 1.93
CA GLU A 87 5.12 2.19 2.67
C GLU A 87 5.75 3.45 2.05
N GLY A 88 5.74 3.56 0.72
CA GLY A 88 6.22 4.74 0.02
C GLY A 88 5.50 6.03 0.41
N ALA A 89 4.25 5.96 0.87
CA ALA A 89 3.53 7.12 1.38
C ALA A 89 4.07 7.59 2.75
N ILE A 90 4.57 6.68 3.57
CA ILE A 90 5.28 7.03 4.83
C ILE A 90 6.62 7.66 4.49
N ILE A 91 7.40 7.04 3.59
CA ILE A 91 8.71 7.57 3.18
C ILE A 91 8.57 8.97 2.57
N ALA A 92 7.60 9.18 1.67
CA ALA A 92 7.35 10.49 1.06
C ALA A 92 6.97 11.55 2.10
N SER A 93 6.15 11.20 3.08
CA SER A 93 5.79 12.15 4.16
C SER A 93 6.95 12.45 5.11
N LEU A 94 7.87 11.49 5.34
CA LEU A 94 9.11 11.73 6.10
C LEU A 94 10.05 12.69 5.36
N VAL A 95 10.22 12.53 4.05
CA VAL A 95 11.01 13.48 3.24
C VAL A 95 10.41 14.89 3.33
N ALA A 96 9.09 15.00 3.22
CA ALA A 96 8.41 16.30 3.35
C ALA A 96 8.59 16.93 4.74
N GLU A 97 8.53 16.12 5.79
CA GLU A 97 8.72 16.56 7.19
C GLU A 97 10.14 17.06 7.45
N ARG A 98 11.15 16.37 6.91
CA ARG A 98 12.56 16.74 7.09
C ARG A 98 12.94 18.07 6.42
N LYS A 99 12.28 18.43 5.33
CA LYS A 99 12.52 19.67 4.55
C LYS A 99 13.97 19.82 4.06
N HIS A 100 14.72 18.71 3.91
CA HIS A 100 16.10 18.76 3.41
C HIS A 100 16.15 19.03 1.92
N VAL A 101 15.10 18.67 1.19
CA VAL A 101 14.94 18.90 -0.25
C VAL A 101 13.62 19.59 -0.53
N ALA A 102 13.59 20.43 -1.57
CA ALA A 102 12.37 21.13 -1.95
C ALA A 102 11.47 20.19 -2.77
N ILE A 103 10.26 19.97 -2.28
CA ILE A 103 9.17 19.31 -2.98
C ILE A 103 7.92 20.18 -2.92
N ASP A 104 7.08 20.13 -3.95
CA ASP A 104 5.97 21.06 -4.12
C ASP A 104 4.63 20.43 -3.71
N ALA A 105 4.49 19.12 -3.79
CA ALA A 105 3.31 18.39 -3.33
C ALA A 105 3.62 16.92 -3.03
N LEU A 106 2.73 16.28 -2.25
CA LEU A 106 2.68 14.83 -2.05
C LEU A 106 1.44 14.24 -2.71
N PHE A 107 1.62 13.17 -3.47
CA PHE A 107 0.55 12.32 -4.00
C PHE A 107 0.69 10.94 -3.38
N LEU A 108 -0.20 10.60 -2.46
CA LEU A 108 -0.09 9.42 -1.63
C LEU A 108 -1.26 8.48 -1.88
N ALA A 109 -0.97 7.24 -2.27
CA ALA A 109 -1.99 6.24 -2.57
C ALA A 109 -1.85 5.00 -1.67
N GLY A 110 -2.98 4.37 -1.31
CA GLY A 110 -3.01 3.23 -0.41
C GLY A 110 -2.25 3.52 0.89
N THR A 111 -2.47 4.68 1.48
CA THR A 111 -1.66 5.25 2.55
C THR A 111 -1.89 4.56 3.88
N PRO A 112 -0.86 3.96 4.52
CA PRO A 112 -0.96 3.53 5.91
C PRO A 112 -1.16 4.75 6.82
N SER A 113 -2.14 4.68 7.71
CA SER A 113 -2.42 5.73 8.70
C SER A 113 -1.47 5.68 9.90
N ASP A 114 -1.02 4.50 10.23
CA ASP A 114 -0.05 4.22 11.28
C ASP A 114 1.31 3.84 10.65
N ASP A 115 2.20 3.23 11.40
CA ASP A 115 3.41 2.63 10.85
C ASP A 115 3.10 1.34 10.07
N VAL A 116 4.04 0.89 9.23
CA VAL A 116 3.80 -0.29 8.38
C VAL A 116 3.68 -1.57 9.21
N TYR A 117 4.42 -1.70 10.32
CA TYR A 117 4.34 -2.90 11.16
C TYR A 117 2.96 -3.04 11.80
N THR A 118 2.41 -1.96 12.34
CA THR A 118 1.03 -1.90 12.84
C THR A 118 0.03 -2.23 11.74
N THR A 119 0.22 -1.69 10.54
CA THR A 119 -0.61 -1.98 9.37
C THR A 119 -0.56 -3.47 9.00
N ILE A 120 0.62 -4.09 9.02
CA ILE A 120 0.79 -5.53 8.76
C ILE A 120 0.09 -6.39 9.82
N LEU A 121 0.15 -6.01 11.09
CA LEU A 121 -0.59 -6.71 12.14
C LEU A 121 -2.10 -6.59 11.92
N TRP A 122 -2.59 -5.43 11.50
CA TRP A 122 -3.99 -5.26 11.11
C TRP A 122 -4.38 -6.19 9.94
N GLN A 123 -3.53 -6.37 8.94
CA GLN A 123 -3.76 -7.31 7.85
C GLN A 123 -3.96 -8.76 8.36
N HIS A 124 -3.38 -9.09 9.50
CA HIS A 124 -3.51 -10.40 10.15
C HIS A 124 -4.61 -10.44 11.25
N SER A 125 -5.35 -9.36 11.44
CA SER A 125 -6.44 -9.30 12.42
C SER A 125 -7.75 -9.94 11.95
N GLY A 126 -7.80 -10.42 10.70
CA GLY A 126 -9.00 -10.93 10.05
C GLY A 126 -9.74 -9.88 9.21
N ALA A 127 -9.59 -8.59 9.52
CA ALA A 127 -10.28 -7.51 8.80
C ALA A 127 -9.93 -7.47 7.30
N SER A 128 -8.63 -7.54 6.97
CA SER A 128 -8.14 -7.62 5.60
C SER A 128 -8.73 -8.82 4.83
N SER A 129 -8.76 -10.00 5.48
CA SER A 129 -9.37 -11.18 4.89
C SER A 129 -10.85 -10.96 4.61
N MET A 130 -11.58 -10.39 5.57
CA MET A 130 -13.02 -10.13 5.43
C MET A 130 -13.31 -9.15 4.28
N ILE A 131 -12.53 -8.08 4.11
CA ILE A 131 -12.64 -7.16 2.98
C ILE A 131 -12.51 -7.92 1.65
N ASN A 132 -11.49 -8.79 1.53
CA ASN A 132 -11.29 -9.58 0.32
C ASN A 132 -12.43 -10.58 0.06
N TYR A 133 -12.91 -11.25 1.09
CA TYR A 133 -14.00 -12.24 0.95
C TYR A 133 -15.33 -11.57 0.61
N ARG A 134 -15.67 -10.47 1.25
CA ARG A 134 -16.91 -9.72 0.97
C ARG A 134 -17.05 -9.35 -0.51
N LYS A 135 -15.97 -8.95 -1.15
CA LYS A 135 -15.99 -8.61 -2.60
C LYS A 135 -16.55 -9.74 -3.49
N PHE A 136 -16.49 -11.00 -3.04
CA PHE A 136 -16.87 -12.16 -3.86
C PHE A 136 -18.04 -12.96 -3.29
N PHE A 137 -18.32 -12.84 -2.02
CA PHE A 137 -19.27 -13.71 -1.32
C PHE A 137 -20.40 -12.95 -0.61
N ASP A 138 -20.22 -11.71 -0.18
CA ASP A 138 -21.25 -10.89 0.46
C ASP A 138 -22.13 -10.25 -0.64
N THR A 139 -23.18 -10.98 -1.05
CA THR A 139 -24.02 -10.59 -2.20
C THR A 139 -25.11 -9.60 -1.83
N ASN A 140 -25.51 -9.57 -0.56
CA ASN A 140 -26.54 -8.66 -0.03
C ASN A 140 -25.93 -7.39 0.59
N ASN A 141 -24.57 -7.32 0.74
CA ASN A 141 -23.81 -6.23 1.32
C ASN A 141 -24.18 -5.93 2.79
N ASP A 142 -24.53 -6.96 3.57
CA ASP A 142 -24.83 -6.80 4.99
C ASP A 142 -23.58 -6.85 5.91
N GLY A 143 -22.43 -7.15 5.34
CA GLY A 143 -21.14 -7.16 6.02
C GLY A 143 -20.75 -8.50 6.61
N ILE A 144 -21.58 -9.53 6.48
CA ILE A 144 -21.28 -10.93 6.84
C ILE A 144 -21.41 -11.81 5.61
N ILE A 145 -20.89 -13.03 5.67
CA ILE A 145 -21.05 -14.01 4.57
C ILE A 145 -21.83 -15.19 5.11
N GLN A 146 -23.05 -15.34 4.64
CA GLN A 146 -23.92 -16.45 5.01
C GLN A 146 -23.52 -17.73 4.28
N ARG A 147 -23.84 -18.89 4.85
CA ARG A 147 -23.62 -20.19 4.22
C ARG A 147 -24.22 -20.28 2.82
N SER A 148 -25.42 -19.73 2.64
CA SER A 148 -26.11 -19.71 1.34
C SER A 148 -25.38 -18.86 0.30
N GLU A 149 -24.81 -17.73 0.70
CA GLU A 149 -24.03 -16.87 -0.19
C GLU A 149 -22.74 -17.55 -0.63
N TYR A 150 -22.02 -18.17 0.31
CA TYR A 150 -20.81 -18.93 0.02
C TYR A 150 -21.10 -20.12 -0.91
N ALA A 151 -22.17 -20.88 -0.66
CA ALA A 151 -22.54 -22.03 -1.46
C ALA A 151 -22.98 -21.67 -2.90
N ASN A 152 -23.56 -20.48 -3.08
CA ASN A 152 -24.02 -19.98 -4.39
C ASN A 152 -22.95 -19.16 -5.13
N ALA A 153 -21.75 -18.97 -4.54
CA ALA A 153 -20.69 -18.20 -5.15
C ALA A 153 -20.09 -18.88 -6.38
N ASP A 154 -19.46 -18.09 -7.24
CA ASP A 154 -18.70 -18.61 -8.38
C ASP A 154 -17.61 -19.60 -7.89
N PRO A 155 -17.56 -20.84 -8.36
CA PRO A 155 -16.55 -21.82 -7.98
C PRO A 155 -15.10 -21.32 -8.20
N ARG A 156 -14.90 -20.42 -9.16
CA ARG A 156 -13.60 -19.79 -9.39
C ARG A 156 -13.20 -18.87 -8.23
N ALA A 157 -14.16 -18.20 -7.60
CA ALA A 157 -13.91 -17.41 -6.39
C ALA A 157 -13.48 -18.33 -5.23
N ILE A 158 -14.21 -19.41 -4.99
CA ILE A 158 -13.85 -20.40 -3.96
C ILE A 158 -12.44 -20.94 -4.19
N THR A 159 -12.11 -21.35 -5.43
CA THR A 159 -10.77 -21.84 -5.79
C THR A 159 -9.70 -20.77 -5.57
N ARG A 160 -9.97 -19.52 -5.90
CA ARG A 160 -9.06 -18.37 -5.68
C ARG A 160 -8.68 -18.21 -4.21
N PHE A 161 -9.61 -18.48 -3.29
CA PHE A 161 -9.40 -18.40 -1.84
C PHE A 161 -9.00 -19.74 -1.20
N GLY A 162 -8.41 -20.65 -1.98
CA GLY A 162 -7.80 -21.90 -1.51
C GLY A 162 -8.76 -23.10 -1.47
N GLY A 163 -9.97 -22.98 -2.03
CA GLY A 163 -10.90 -24.11 -2.17
C GLY A 163 -11.46 -24.65 -0.86
N LYS A 164 -11.37 -23.90 0.23
CA LYS A 164 -11.85 -24.33 1.55
C LYS A 164 -13.39 -24.44 1.55
N LYS A 165 -13.90 -25.36 2.36
CA LYS A 165 -15.32 -25.46 2.63
C LYS A 165 -15.74 -24.38 3.61
N PHE A 166 -17.03 -24.04 3.63
CA PHE A 166 -17.58 -23.07 4.58
C PHE A 166 -17.25 -23.45 6.04
N GLU A 167 -17.41 -24.72 6.39
CA GLU A 167 -17.17 -25.27 7.73
C GLU A 167 -15.70 -25.18 8.18
N GLU A 168 -14.78 -25.08 7.23
CA GLU A 168 -13.34 -24.90 7.51
C GLU A 168 -12.99 -23.43 7.74
N LEU A 169 -13.87 -22.52 7.36
CA LEU A 169 -13.74 -21.09 7.54
C LEU A 169 -14.50 -20.59 8.77
N ASP A 170 -15.67 -21.20 9.06
CA ASP A 170 -16.54 -20.92 10.21
C ASP A 170 -15.89 -21.47 11.51
N MET A 171 -14.93 -20.70 12.03
CA MET A 171 -14.06 -21.11 13.13
C MET A 171 -14.78 -21.11 14.48
N ASN A 172 -15.73 -20.21 14.68
CA ASN A 172 -16.53 -20.09 15.90
C ASN A 172 -17.83 -20.92 15.84
N ARG A 173 -18.20 -21.46 14.67
CA ARG A 173 -19.35 -22.32 14.39
C ARG A 173 -20.70 -21.64 14.63
N ASP A 174 -20.78 -20.36 14.31
CA ASP A 174 -22.03 -19.59 14.40
C ASP A 174 -22.84 -19.55 13.10
N SER A 175 -22.37 -20.26 12.07
CA SER A 175 -23.00 -20.42 10.75
C SER A 175 -22.95 -19.18 9.85
N VAL A 176 -22.11 -18.19 10.18
CA VAL A 176 -21.80 -17.04 9.34
C VAL A 176 -20.28 -16.83 9.32
N LEU A 177 -19.74 -16.22 8.25
CA LEU A 177 -18.34 -15.79 8.24
C LEU A 177 -18.27 -14.31 8.54
N THR A 178 -17.44 -13.98 9.53
CA THR A 178 -17.18 -12.63 9.99
C THR A 178 -15.68 -12.38 10.13
N THR A 179 -15.29 -11.18 10.50
CA THR A 179 -13.90 -10.85 10.84
C THR A 179 -13.36 -11.77 11.95
N GLU A 180 -14.23 -12.23 12.86
CA GLU A 180 -13.83 -13.08 13.99
C GLU A 180 -13.30 -14.45 13.53
N ASP A 181 -13.93 -15.06 12.54
CA ASP A 181 -13.48 -16.35 11.99
C ASP A 181 -12.08 -16.24 11.40
N PHE A 182 -11.85 -15.21 10.60
CA PHE A 182 -10.54 -14.95 10.03
C PHE A 182 -9.50 -14.58 11.10
N ARG A 183 -9.91 -13.86 12.16
CA ARG A 183 -9.05 -13.58 13.32
C ARG A 183 -8.60 -14.86 14.01
N LEU A 184 -9.54 -15.75 14.30
CA LEU A 184 -9.26 -17.06 14.92
C LEU A 184 -8.34 -17.91 14.03
N MET A 185 -8.62 -17.96 12.73
CA MET A 185 -7.81 -18.72 11.76
C MET A 185 -6.37 -18.17 11.67
N LEU A 186 -6.19 -16.87 11.76
CA LEU A 186 -4.87 -16.21 11.63
C LEU A 186 -4.11 -16.11 12.95
N GLN A 187 -4.76 -16.35 14.08
CA GLN A 187 -4.15 -16.22 15.41
C GLN A 187 -2.80 -16.97 15.58
N PRO A 188 -2.65 -18.23 15.13
CA PRO A 188 -1.36 -18.92 15.23
C PRO A 188 -0.26 -18.20 14.44
N ARG A 189 -0.62 -17.62 13.28
CA ARG A 189 0.29 -16.84 12.45
C ARG A 189 0.75 -15.57 13.14
N VAL A 190 -0.19 -14.83 13.75
CA VAL A 190 0.12 -13.62 14.54
C VAL A 190 1.07 -13.95 15.69
N GLN A 191 0.81 -15.02 16.45
CA GLN A 191 1.68 -15.44 17.54
C GLN A 191 3.09 -15.81 17.06
N ALA A 192 3.20 -16.47 15.91
CA ALA A 192 4.49 -16.79 15.31
C ALA A 192 5.27 -15.53 14.91
N ILE A 193 4.60 -14.54 14.31
CA ILE A 193 5.20 -13.24 13.94
C ILE A 193 5.70 -12.52 15.21
N LEU A 194 4.82 -12.32 16.19
CA LEU A 194 5.17 -11.63 17.44
C LEU A 194 6.34 -12.29 18.16
N GLY A 195 6.31 -13.63 18.28
CA GLY A 195 7.40 -14.38 18.89
C GLY A 195 8.72 -14.28 18.12
N ALA A 196 8.68 -14.26 16.79
CA ALA A 196 9.89 -14.07 15.98
C ALA A 196 10.48 -12.64 16.15
N VAL A 197 9.62 -11.62 16.19
CA VAL A 197 10.03 -10.24 16.45
C VAL A 197 10.65 -10.09 17.84
N GLU A 198 10.04 -10.69 18.88
CA GLU A 198 10.54 -10.65 20.26
C GLU A 198 11.90 -11.31 20.40
N ARG A 199 12.09 -12.48 19.74
CA ARG A 199 13.39 -13.20 19.74
C ARG A 199 14.40 -12.60 18.78
N ARG A 200 14.04 -11.56 18.00
CA ARG A 200 14.86 -10.96 16.95
C ARG A 200 15.33 -12.00 15.91
N ASP A 201 14.42 -12.87 15.51
CA ASP A 201 14.67 -13.98 14.59
C ASP A 201 14.54 -13.47 13.13
N ASP A 202 15.55 -12.73 12.68
CA ASP A 202 15.59 -12.14 11.33
C ASP A 202 15.53 -13.22 10.24
N GLU A 203 16.03 -14.42 10.50
CA GLU A 203 15.98 -15.52 9.55
C GLU A 203 14.54 -15.99 9.33
N TRP A 204 13.79 -16.19 10.40
CA TRP A 204 12.38 -16.56 10.31
C TRP A 204 11.55 -15.44 9.71
N ILE A 205 11.78 -14.19 10.10
CA ILE A 205 11.08 -13.02 9.59
C ILE A 205 11.26 -12.93 8.08
N TRP A 206 12.48 -13.04 7.59
CA TRP A 206 12.80 -13.00 6.17
C TRP A 206 12.15 -14.12 5.37
N ASN A 207 12.22 -15.34 5.86
CA ASN A 207 11.76 -16.51 5.11
C ASN A 207 10.26 -16.76 5.24
N SER A 208 9.66 -16.33 6.34
CA SER A 208 8.30 -16.74 6.72
C SER A 208 7.31 -15.59 6.91
N PHE A 209 7.76 -14.35 6.97
CA PHE A 209 6.89 -13.19 7.17
C PHE A 209 6.99 -12.22 6.00
N PHE A 210 7.94 -11.27 6.05
CA PHE A 210 8.31 -10.38 4.96
C PHE A 210 9.83 -10.36 4.80
N ARG A 211 10.33 -10.02 3.61
CA ARG A 211 11.78 -9.87 3.36
C ARG A 211 12.32 -8.58 4.01
N ILE A 212 12.25 -8.53 5.34
CA ILE A 212 12.68 -7.42 6.19
C ILE A 212 13.50 -7.97 7.37
N GLY A 213 14.15 -7.09 8.12
CA GLY A 213 14.79 -7.41 9.40
C GLY A 213 14.08 -6.73 10.58
N THR A 214 14.45 -7.13 11.80
CA THR A 214 13.93 -6.52 13.04
C THR A 214 14.29 -5.05 13.15
N GLN A 215 15.42 -4.62 12.60
CA GLN A 215 15.81 -3.20 12.57
C GLN A 215 14.79 -2.34 11.81
N TRP A 216 14.29 -2.83 10.67
CA TRP A 216 13.23 -2.16 9.92
C TRP A 216 11.94 -2.05 10.75
N ILE A 217 11.57 -3.14 11.48
CA ILE A 217 10.41 -3.16 12.36
C ILE A 217 10.55 -2.13 13.49
N ASP A 218 11.70 -2.14 14.17
CA ASP A 218 11.98 -1.24 15.30
C ASP A 218 11.89 0.22 14.86
N GLU A 219 12.47 0.56 13.71
CA GLU A 219 12.44 1.92 13.19
C GLU A 219 11.02 2.34 12.81
N HIS A 220 10.24 1.48 12.13
CA HIS A 220 8.83 1.78 11.84
C HIS A 220 8.01 2.03 13.11
N ARG A 221 8.19 1.21 14.14
CA ARG A 221 7.49 1.37 15.43
C ARG A 221 7.89 2.64 16.19
N ALA A 222 9.08 3.16 15.94
CA ALA A 222 9.55 4.41 16.54
C ALA A 222 9.03 5.66 15.79
N LEU A 223 8.49 5.51 14.57
CA LEU A 223 7.94 6.63 13.82
C LEU A 223 6.65 7.15 14.45
N GLU A 224 6.47 8.46 14.39
CA GLU A 224 5.16 9.05 14.65
C GLU A 224 4.13 8.48 13.65
N PRO A 225 2.90 8.16 14.08
CA PRO A 225 1.86 7.70 13.18
C PRO A 225 1.67 8.62 11.98
N ASN A 226 1.62 8.04 10.77
CA ASN A 226 1.57 8.81 9.53
C ASN A 226 0.35 9.75 9.46
N LYS A 227 -0.78 9.33 10.04
CA LYS A 227 -1.98 10.16 10.21
C LYS A 227 -1.76 11.43 11.04
N THR A 228 -0.79 11.43 11.94
CA THR A 228 -0.41 12.62 12.71
C THR A 228 0.59 13.47 11.95
N ARG A 229 1.59 12.85 11.33
CA ARG A 229 2.62 13.52 10.52
C ARG A 229 2.00 14.29 9.36
N ILE A 230 1.16 13.66 8.55
CA ILE A 230 0.51 14.29 7.39
C ILE A 230 -0.26 15.55 7.78
N LEU A 231 -0.93 15.53 8.94
CA LEU A 231 -1.68 16.69 9.43
C LEU A 231 -0.79 17.87 9.85
N LYS A 232 0.50 17.67 10.07
CA LYS A 232 1.46 18.75 10.37
C LYS A 232 2.08 19.38 9.13
N LEU A 233 2.03 18.69 7.99
CA LEU A 233 2.62 19.18 6.75
C LEU A 233 1.91 20.43 6.25
N GLU A 234 2.66 21.34 5.65
CA GLU A 234 2.17 22.62 5.13
C GLU A 234 2.01 22.63 3.60
N LEU A 235 2.78 21.78 2.89
CA LEU A 235 2.65 21.62 1.45
C LEU A 235 1.33 20.92 1.08
N PRO A 236 0.86 21.05 -0.16
CA PRO A 236 -0.31 20.31 -0.66
C PRO A 236 -0.10 18.79 -0.57
N VAL A 237 -1.06 18.10 0.03
CA VAL A 237 -1.10 16.63 0.13
C VAL A 237 -2.39 16.11 -0.47
N PHE A 238 -2.25 15.18 -1.41
CA PHE A 238 -3.35 14.51 -2.09
C PHE A 238 -3.35 13.03 -1.70
N LEU A 239 -4.41 12.57 -1.03
CA LEU A 239 -4.60 11.18 -0.64
C LEU A 239 -5.58 10.50 -1.58
N PHE A 240 -5.18 9.36 -2.17
CA PHE A 240 -6.02 8.54 -3.04
C PHE A 240 -6.16 7.15 -2.40
N HIS A 241 -7.39 6.75 -2.05
CA HIS A 241 -7.57 5.52 -1.27
C HIS A 241 -8.80 4.71 -1.70
N GLY A 242 -8.59 3.42 -1.91
CA GLY A 242 -9.69 2.49 -2.16
C GLY A 242 -10.43 2.14 -0.87
N VAL A 243 -11.75 2.20 -0.87
CA VAL A 243 -12.53 1.79 0.31
C VAL A 243 -12.44 0.27 0.55
N ALA A 244 -12.23 -0.50 -0.54
CA ALA A 244 -12.00 -1.94 -0.46
C ALA A 244 -10.49 -2.30 -0.39
N ASP A 245 -9.67 -1.40 0.15
CA ASP A 245 -8.25 -1.64 0.38
C ASP A 245 -8.06 -2.63 1.54
N ALA A 246 -7.66 -3.85 1.21
CA ALA A 246 -7.39 -4.90 2.18
C ALA A 246 -5.95 -4.86 2.75
N ASN A 247 -5.12 -3.91 2.33
CA ASN A 247 -3.76 -3.75 2.82
C ASN A 247 -3.63 -2.59 3.82
N CYS A 248 -4.37 -1.50 3.58
CA CYS A 248 -4.38 -0.33 4.46
C CYS A 248 -5.84 0.07 4.74
N PRO A 249 -6.26 0.13 6.02
CA PRO A 249 -7.65 0.47 6.36
C PRO A 249 -8.00 1.89 5.96
N VAL A 250 -9.13 2.06 5.26
CA VAL A 250 -9.64 3.38 4.84
C VAL A 250 -10.01 4.28 6.02
N GLU A 251 -10.35 3.69 7.17
CA GLU A 251 -10.78 4.39 8.38
C GLU A 251 -9.75 5.43 8.83
N GLY A 252 -8.47 5.10 8.74
CA GLY A 252 -7.39 6.04 9.09
C GLY A 252 -7.31 7.24 8.14
N VAL A 253 -7.60 7.05 6.86
CA VAL A 253 -7.66 8.14 5.87
C VAL A 253 -8.89 9.02 6.11
N LEU A 254 -10.04 8.41 6.42
CA LEU A 254 -11.26 9.13 6.79
C LEU A 254 -11.09 9.92 8.10
N GLU A 255 -10.38 9.35 9.08
CA GLU A 255 -10.00 10.07 10.30
C GLU A 255 -9.13 11.29 10.00
N MET A 256 -8.10 11.13 9.15
CA MET A 256 -7.25 12.26 8.73
C MET A 256 -8.07 13.36 8.07
N HIS A 257 -9.01 12.98 7.17
CA HIS A 257 -9.89 13.94 6.50
C HIS A 257 -10.73 14.72 7.50
N ARG A 258 -11.42 14.04 8.42
CA ARG A 258 -12.23 14.69 9.46
C ARG A 258 -11.39 15.62 10.33
N ARG A 259 -10.23 15.19 10.81
CA ARG A 259 -9.32 16.02 11.62
C ARG A 259 -8.81 17.24 10.86
N ALA A 260 -8.48 17.09 9.58
CA ALA A 260 -8.07 18.23 8.75
C ALA A 260 -9.19 19.28 8.63
N GLN A 261 -10.45 18.85 8.47
CA GLN A 261 -11.61 19.74 8.46
C GLN A 261 -11.77 20.49 9.81
N GLU A 262 -11.67 19.78 10.93
CA GLU A 262 -11.71 20.38 12.26
C GLU A 262 -10.59 21.42 12.48
N MET A 263 -9.40 21.11 11.97
CA MET A 263 -8.23 22.03 11.99
C MET A 263 -8.32 23.14 10.93
N LYS A 264 -9.34 23.15 10.08
CA LYS A 264 -9.51 24.07 8.93
C LYS A 264 -8.33 24.07 7.97
N LYS A 265 -7.66 22.91 7.81
CA LYS A 265 -6.57 22.77 6.84
C LYS A 265 -7.11 22.75 5.42
N GLN A 266 -6.51 23.56 4.55
CA GLN A 266 -6.88 23.68 3.14
C GLN A 266 -5.93 22.89 2.20
N ASN A 267 -4.83 22.41 2.73
CA ASN A 267 -3.77 21.74 1.96
C ASN A 267 -3.87 20.22 1.93
N LEU A 268 -4.88 19.61 2.59
CA LEU A 268 -5.12 18.17 2.54
C LEU A 268 -6.37 17.87 1.67
N HIS A 269 -6.14 17.17 0.57
CA HIS A 269 -7.18 16.75 -0.38
C HIS A 269 -7.33 15.23 -0.31
N VAL A 270 -8.52 14.74 -0.01
CA VAL A 270 -8.79 13.30 0.17
C VAL A 270 -9.79 12.80 -0.85
N PHE A 271 -9.42 11.76 -1.57
CA PHE A 271 -10.23 11.09 -2.58
C PHE A 271 -10.37 9.61 -2.21
N THR A 272 -11.60 9.16 -1.96
CA THR A 272 -11.89 7.76 -1.67
C THR A 272 -12.76 7.14 -2.75
N PHE A 273 -12.51 5.86 -3.07
CA PHE A 273 -13.15 5.18 -4.19
C PHE A 273 -13.80 3.87 -3.68
N PRO A 274 -15.13 3.78 -3.63
CA PRO A 274 -15.85 2.68 -2.95
C PRO A 274 -15.45 1.27 -3.37
N ALA A 275 -15.25 1.02 -4.65
CA ALA A 275 -14.97 -0.32 -5.19
C ALA A 275 -13.47 -0.58 -5.45
N HIS A 276 -12.59 0.35 -5.11
CA HIS A 276 -11.17 0.23 -5.42
C HIS A 276 -10.42 -0.49 -4.31
N ASP A 277 -9.47 -1.32 -4.72
CA ASP A 277 -8.51 -2.00 -3.86
C ASP A 277 -7.27 -1.10 -3.56
N HIS A 278 -6.26 -1.71 -2.92
CA HIS A 278 -4.98 -1.07 -2.59
C HIS A 278 -4.25 -0.47 -3.81
N SER A 279 -4.44 -1.04 -4.99
CA SER A 279 -3.79 -0.60 -6.22
C SER A 279 -4.59 0.45 -7.01
N LEU A 280 -5.71 0.94 -6.46
CA LEU A 280 -6.70 1.73 -7.19
C LEU A 280 -7.17 1.03 -8.47
N GLU A 281 -7.35 -0.30 -8.41
CA GLU A 281 -7.75 -1.16 -9.52
C GLU A 281 -6.77 -1.15 -10.71
N PHE A 282 -5.47 -0.92 -10.47
CA PHE A 282 -4.44 -0.90 -11.51
C PHE A 282 -4.46 -2.15 -12.40
N ILE A 283 -4.65 -3.33 -11.81
CA ILE A 283 -4.73 -4.59 -12.57
C ILE A 283 -5.92 -4.59 -13.52
N SER A 284 -7.06 -4.03 -13.10
CA SER A 284 -8.23 -3.86 -13.96
C SER A 284 -7.92 -2.98 -15.18
N TRP A 285 -7.16 -1.89 -15.00
CA TRP A 285 -6.70 -1.06 -16.12
C TRP A 285 -5.87 -1.85 -17.12
N VAL A 286 -4.87 -2.58 -16.64
CA VAL A 286 -3.99 -3.38 -17.52
C VAL A 286 -4.76 -4.46 -18.28
N VAL A 287 -5.71 -5.14 -17.61
CA VAL A 287 -6.47 -6.24 -18.21
C VAL A 287 -7.57 -5.75 -19.15
N ARG A 288 -8.31 -4.74 -18.72
CA ARG A 288 -9.50 -4.25 -19.42
C ARG A 288 -9.22 -3.08 -20.36
N GLN A 289 -7.99 -2.54 -20.33
CA GLN A 289 -7.61 -1.34 -21.08
C GLN A 289 -8.54 -0.12 -20.82
N SER A 290 -9.12 -0.09 -19.62
CA SER A 290 -10.00 0.98 -19.15
C SER A 290 -9.45 1.50 -17.83
N MET A 291 -9.09 2.79 -17.82
CA MET A 291 -8.50 3.42 -16.63
C MET A 291 -9.55 3.56 -15.53
N PRO A 292 -9.30 3.03 -14.33
CA PRO A 292 -10.20 3.20 -13.19
C PRO A 292 -10.24 4.64 -12.69
N ASP A 293 -11.38 5.04 -12.10
CA ASP A 293 -11.60 6.41 -11.62
C ASP A 293 -10.56 6.88 -10.60
N GLY A 294 -10.06 5.95 -9.75
CA GLY A 294 -9.03 6.28 -8.77
C GLY A 294 -7.72 6.73 -9.43
N LEU A 295 -7.24 5.98 -10.42
CA LEU A 295 -6.04 6.35 -11.19
C LEU A 295 -6.29 7.57 -12.06
N LYS A 296 -7.46 7.64 -12.72
CA LYS A 296 -7.83 8.82 -13.50
C LYS A 296 -7.80 10.08 -12.65
N THR A 297 -8.38 10.04 -11.45
CA THR A 297 -8.38 11.18 -10.54
C THR A 297 -6.95 11.57 -10.13
N LEU A 298 -6.08 10.59 -9.85
CA LEU A 298 -4.68 10.85 -9.51
C LEU A 298 -3.97 11.60 -10.64
N PHE A 299 -4.09 11.12 -11.87
CA PHE A 299 -3.47 11.77 -13.03
C PHE A 299 -4.06 13.15 -13.31
N ASP A 300 -5.39 13.30 -13.21
CA ASP A 300 -6.08 14.58 -13.43
C ASP A 300 -5.72 15.62 -12.34
N GLN A 301 -5.43 15.22 -11.11
CA GLN A 301 -4.94 16.15 -10.09
C GLN A 301 -3.49 16.57 -10.36
N ALA A 302 -2.64 15.66 -10.85
CA ALA A 302 -1.27 16.01 -11.22
C ALA A 302 -1.21 16.99 -12.41
N ASP A 303 -2.13 16.88 -13.36
CA ASP A 303 -2.25 17.78 -14.51
C ASP A 303 -2.69 19.20 -14.12
N LYS A 304 -3.47 19.32 -13.04
CA LYS A 304 -3.94 20.62 -12.52
C LYS A 304 -2.92 21.31 -11.61
N PHE A 305 -1.97 20.55 -11.04
CA PHE A 305 -0.97 21.07 -10.11
C PHE A 305 0.19 21.76 -10.81
#